data_97609b3ce619480cb38ca16fad920dd3
#
_entry.id   97609b3ce619480cb38ca16fad920dd3
#
_cell.length_a   1.000
_cell.length_b   1.000
_cell.length_c   1.000
_cell.angle_alpha   90.00
_cell.angle_beta   90.00
_cell.angle_gamma   90.00
#
_symmetry.space_group_name_H-M   'P 1'
#
loop_
_entity.id
_entity.type
_entity.pdbx_description
1 polymer ?
#
loop_
_entity_poly.entity_id
_entity_poly.type
_entity_poly.pdbx_seq_one_letter_code
_entity_poly.pdbx_strand_id
1 'polypeptide(L)'
;MNRVGPIPAREWGGRLPVALVFPEQEPQALSCLGWQTVYRELGYDDGFYVERFFWDKDARKAVSPDSDKKLGVYPLICFSLNFEGDYLCLINILKAEDIAVRADERKDWPLVMAGGPIAFLNPFPVAPSLDFLFVGESEGKFAPVAHAVRDQWLSGNSCDLALQKISEFPGVLIPGQKNKVRKQISIKNHAELPSPSCSSFVSASSVFRDSFLVEINRGCPYGCRFCAAGFIYRPPRQSSLSNIKQLVQDASPRKVGLVGTALTDWPDLKPFLVWLHNRQIKFSLSSVRADGLDRNLLEFLRKCGTRTITLAVEGVSQNLRAAMNKHFNQDRFFDAVELISELRFNTLKLYFILGLPGEDADDFAELASFLDRLEQARKVGMGKKNKGVDLISISASMFVPKPWTPLQWAPMESQEMFLEKTKIFKKMCSGYKGLKFSAEKPFGARLQGLLSRGDEKVHDLLVLAAENDNSWRNALKLWPGNMEDYIDREFSLDTDFVWDVIDIGIDKDYLKNEWTRYHKALPTRICPDQPCHKCTRCGMEKFMRIDNRQHGQAAG
;
A
#
# COMPACT_ATOMS: atom_id res chain seq x y z
N MET A 1 -1.93 -25.12 -4.87
CA MET A 1 -1.27 -23.88 -5.31
C MET A 1 -0.57 -24.13 -6.64
N ASN A 2 -0.89 -23.36 -7.69
CA ASN A 2 -0.23 -23.48 -8.99
C ASN A 2 0.83 -22.38 -9.11
N ARG A 3 2.08 -22.76 -9.35
CA ARG A 3 3.14 -21.80 -9.71
C ARG A 3 2.89 -21.31 -11.13
N VAL A 4 3.08 -20.03 -11.36
CA VAL A 4 3.04 -19.41 -12.69
C VAL A 4 4.49 -19.21 -13.15
N GLY A 5 4.94 -20.10 -14.01
CA GLY A 5 6.35 -20.22 -14.43
C GLY A 5 7.20 -21.04 -13.45
N PRO A 6 8.14 -21.83 -13.96
CA PRO A 6 9.01 -22.63 -13.11
C PRO A 6 10.15 -21.74 -12.57
N ILE A 7 10.13 -21.41 -11.27
CA ILE A 7 11.40 -21.02 -10.62
C ILE A 7 12.21 -22.32 -10.48
N PRO A 8 13.44 -22.38 -10.98
CA PRO A 8 14.24 -23.60 -10.93
C PRO A 8 14.40 -24.12 -9.49
N ALA A 9 14.18 -25.41 -9.29
CA ALA A 9 14.59 -26.04 -8.04
C ALA A 9 16.13 -25.99 -7.96
N ARG A 10 16.65 -25.47 -6.84
CA ARG A 10 18.09 -25.26 -6.65
C ARG A 10 18.55 -25.82 -5.31
N GLU A 11 19.82 -26.13 -5.24
CA GLU A 11 20.52 -26.45 -4.00
C GLU A 11 21.33 -25.27 -3.50
N TRP A 12 21.75 -25.30 -2.24
CA TRP A 12 22.49 -24.20 -1.61
C TRP A 12 23.87 -23.96 -2.20
N GLY A 13 24.54 -25.03 -2.73
CA GLY A 13 25.91 -24.99 -3.15
C GLY A 13 26.31 -23.78 -4.01
N GLY A 14 27.18 -22.91 -3.49
CA GLY A 14 27.69 -21.71 -4.17
C GLY A 14 26.68 -20.55 -4.29
N ARG A 15 25.53 -20.64 -3.65
CA ARG A 15 24.44 -19.62 -3.65
C ARG A 15 24.26 -19.05 -2.27
N LEU A 16 23.77 -17.80 -2.19
CA LEU A 16 23.30 -17.25 -0.93
C LEU A 16 21.90 -17.81 -0.63
N PRO A 17 21.71 -18.53 0.49
CA PRO A 17 20.38 -18.87 0.97
C PRO A 17 19.68 -17.63 1.50
N VAL A 18 18.49 -17.34 0.96
CA VAL A 18 17.67 -16.19 1.32
C VAL A 18 16.33 -16.67 1.86
N ALA A 19 16.00 -16.29 3.09
CA ALA A 19 14.66 -16.44 3.63
C ALA A 19 13.83 -15.21 3.25
N LEU A 20 12.84 -15.37 2.38
CA LEU A 20 11.92 -14.31 2.01
C LEU A 20 10.65 -14.40 2.86
N VAL A 21 10.59 -13.55 3.89
CA VAL A 21 9.55 -13.59 4.94
C VAL A 21 8.44 -12.60 4.62
N PHE A 22 7.21 -13.10 4.68
CA PHE A 22 6.03 -12.26 4.75
C PHE A 22 5.45 -12.34 6.17
N PRO A 23 5.38 -11.22 6.94
CA PRO A 23 5.05 -11.27 8.37
C PRO A 23 3.54 -11.39 8.63
N GLU A 24 2.84 -12.14 7.81
CA GLU A 24 1.44 -12.53 7.90
C GLU A 24 1.28 -13.93 7.30
N GLN A 25 0.06 -14.46 7.32
CA GLN A 25 -0.24 -15.78 6.78
C GLN A 25 -0.08 -15.87 5.26
N GLU A 26 0.18 -17.06 4.72
CA GLU A 26 0.36 -17.32 3.29
C GLU A 26 -0.71 -16.70 2.38
N PRO A 27 -2.04 -16.75 2.70
CA PRO A 27 -3.07 -16.15 1.85
C PRO A 27 -2.87 -14.65 1.57
N GLN A 28 -2.37 -13.90 2.54
CA GLN A 28 -2.05 -12.48 2.39
C GLN A 28 -0.80 -12.29 1.51
N ALA A 29 0.26 -13.08 1.75
CA ALA A 29 1.48 -13.05 0.93
C ALA A 29 1.21 -13.35 -0.55
N LEU A 30 0.40 -14.37 -0.83
CA LEU A 30 -0.04 -14.72 -2.19
C LEU A 30 -0.91 -13.64 -2.86
N SER A 31 -1.28 -12.62 -2.11
CA SER A 31 -2.04 -11.46 -2.59
C SER A 31 -1.17 -10.21 -2.72
N CYS A 32 0.10 -10.26 -2.31
CA CYS A 32 1.06 -9.16 -2.37
C CYS A 32 1.98 -9.29 -3.59
N LEU A 33 1.79 -8.46 -4.61
CA LEU A 33 2.61 -8.50 -5.83
C LEU A 33 4.06 -8.10 -5.58
N GLY A 34 4.33 -7.16 -4.67
CA GLY A 34 5.69 -6.73 -4.34
C GLY A 34 6.54 -7.89 -3.81
N TRP A 35 6.01 -8.63 -2.83
CA TRP A 35 6.68 -9.82 -2.30
C TRP A 35 6.91 -10.90 -3.37
N GLN A 36 5.90 -11.15 -4.21
CA GLN A 36 6.01 -12.11 -5.31
C GLN A 36 7.02 -11.68 -6.38
N THR A 37 7.18 -10.38 -6.59
CA THR A 37 8.19 -9.83 -7.52
C THR A 37 9.59 -10.10 -7.01
N VAL A 38 9.88 -9.82 -5.73
CA VAL A 38 11.18 -10.13 -5.12
C VAL A 38 11.46 -11.64 -5.17
N TYR A 39 10.45 -12.47 -4.82
CA TYR A 39 10.58 -13.92 -4.93
C TYR A 39 10.95 -14.37 -6.34
N ARG A 40 10.33 -13.80 -7.36
CA ARG A 40 10.59 -14.14 -8.76
C ARG A 40 11.98 -13.67 -9.20
N GLU A 41 12.35 -12.43 -8.90
CA GLU A 41 13.64 -11.86 -9.31
C GLU A 41 14.82 -12.63 -8.72
N LEU A 42 14.83 -12.81 -7.41
CA LEU A 42 15.89 -13.57 -6.76
C LEU A 42 15.83 -15.08 -7.11
N GLY A 43 14.62 -15.62 -7.28
CA GLY A 43 14.44 -17.03 -7.61
C GLY A 43 14.90 -17.40 -9.02
N TYR A 44 14.91 -16.48 -9.99
CA TYR A 44 15.46 -16.71 -11.33
C TYR A 44 16.98 -16.45 -11.40
N ASP A 45 17.52 -15.71 -10.45
CA ASP A 45 18.95 -15.41 -10.41
C ASP A 45 19.74 -16.61 -9.85
N ASP A 46 20.78 -17.03 -10.60
CA ASP A 46 21.60 -18.20 -10.23
C ASP A 46 22.44 -17.99 -8.96
N GLY A 47 22.57 -16.77 -8.47
CA GLY A 47 23.29 -16.44 -7.25
C GLY A 47 22.56 -16.80 -5.96
N PHE A 48 21.28 -17.15 -6.01
CA PHE A 48 20.43 -17.28 -4.82
C PHE A 48 19.70 -18.62 -4.74
N TYR A 49 19.50 -19.08 -3.50
CA TYR A 49 18.48 -20.04 -3.12
C TYR A 49 17.42 -19.32 -2.28
N VAL A 50 16.22 -19.20 -2.77
CA VAL A 50 15.16 -18.42 -2.10
C VAL A 50 14.10 -19.34 -1.53
N GLU A 51 13.84 -19.23 -0.23
CA GLU A 51 12.81 -19.95 0.47
C GLU A 51 11.80 -18.99 1.08
N ARG A 52 10.53 -19.38 1.04
CA ARG A 52 9.40 -18.56 1.49
C ARG A 52 9.07 -18.87 2.95
N PHE A 53 8.85 -17.84 3.74
CA PHE A 53 8.42 -17.96 5.12
C PHE A 53 7.19 -17.11 5.40
N PHE A 54 6.29 -17.63 6.22
CA PHE A 54 5.05 -16.98 6.63
C PHE A 54 4.86 -17.11 8.13
N TRP A 55 4.13 -16.17 8.73
CA TRP A 55 3.75 -16.27 10.14
C TRP A 55 2.56 -17.22 10.33
N ASP A 56 2.76 -18.28 11.07
CA ASP A 56 1.67 -19.15 11.54
C ASP A 56 1.20 -18.65 12.92
N LYS A 57 0.00 -18.07 12.97
CA LYS A 57 -0.58 -17.50 14.20
C LYS A 57 -0.92 -18.56 15.24
N ASP A 58 -1.28 -19.76 14.80
CA ASP A 58 -1.67 -20.86 15.69
C ASP A 58 -0.44 -21.55 16.27
N ALA A 59 0.55 -21.81 15.44
CA ALA A 59 1.84 -22.38 15.86
C ALA A 59 2.79 -21.35 16.51
N ARG A 60 2.50 -20.05 16.35
CA ARG A 60 3.34 -18.93 16.82
C ARG A 60 4.81 -19.04 16.38
N LYS A 61 5.05 -19.36 15.12
CA LYS A 61 6.37 -19.49 14.53
C LYS A 61 6.37 -19.13 13.06
N ALA A 62 7.55 -18.89 12.50
CA ALA A 62 7.73 -18.83 11.06
C ALA A 62 7.64 -20.23 10.46
N VAL A 63 6.90 -20.38 9.37
CA VAL A 63 6.77 -21.66 8.66
C VAL A 63 7.09 -21.50 7.19
N SER A 64 7.83 -22.46 6.64
CA SER A 64 8.06 -22.58 5.21
C SER A 64 7.16 -23.66 4.61
N PRO A 65 6.49 -23.41 3.48
CA PRO A 65 5.82 -24.45 2.71
C PRO A 65 6.80 -25.26 1.84
N ASP A 66 8.07 -24.87 1.81
CA ASP A 66 9.07 -25.44 0.92
C ASP A 66 10.02 -26.42 1.66
N SER A 67 10.25 -26.24 2.98
CA SER A 67 11.03 -27.17 3.83
C SER A 67 10.71 -26.98 5.32
N ASP A 68 11.30 -27.85 6.17
CA ASP A 68 11.22 -27.77 7.63
C ASP A 68 12.40 -27.01 8.27
N LYS A 69 13.18 -26.26 7.46
CA LYS A 69 14.36 -25.56 7.98
C LYS A 69 13.95 -24.35 8.84
N LYS A 70 14.71 -24.11 9.91
CA LYS A 70 14.55 -22.93 10.75
C LYS A 70 15.02 -21.68 10.04
N LEU A 71 14.40 -20.54 10.36
CA LEU A 71 14.70 -19.25 9.77
C LEU A 71 16.18 -18.83 10.02
N GLY A 72 16.71 -19.09 11.21
CA GLY A 72 18.07 -18.69 11.61
C GLY A 72 19.21 -19.37 10.85
N VAL A 73 18.95 -20.38 10.01
CA VAL A 73 20.01 -20.99 9.17
C VAL A 73 20.29 -20.21 7.87
N TYR A 74 19.42 -19.26 7.53
CA TYR A 74 19.57 -18.42 6.32
C TYR A 74 20.43 -17.20 6.63
N PRO A 75 21.54 -16.99 5.91
CA PRO A 75 22.41 -15.82 6.16
C PRO A 75 21.74 -14.48 5.85
N LEU A 76 20.74 -14.46 4.99
CA LEU A 76 19.96 -13.25 4.68
C LEU A 76 18.48 -13.51 4.88
N ILE A 77 17.88 -12.74 5.78
CA ILE A 77 16.44 -12.77 6.09
C ILE A 77 15.81 -11.46 5.59
N CYS A 78 14.93 -11.58 4.59
CA CYS A 78 14.30 -10.44 3.91
C CYS A 78 12.81 -10.34 4.31
N PHE A 79 12.44 -9.36 5.09
CA PHE A 79 11.04 -9.07 5.42
C PHE A 79 10.40 -8.14 4.38
N SER A 80 9.20 -8.49 3.93
CA SER A 80 8.34 -7.62 3.12
C SER A 80 7.32 -6.92 4.00
N LEU A 81 7.57 -5.66 4.37
CA LEU A 81 6.70 -4.86 5.23
C LEU A 81 5.79 -3.97 4.38
N ASN A 82 4.49 -4.23 4.44
CA ASN A 82 3.51 -3.56 3.59
C ASN A 82 2.62 -2.60 4.36
N PHE A 83 2.49 -2.80 5.66
CA PHE A 83 1.58 -2.11 6.54
C PHE A 83 2.18 -2.00 7.96
N GLU A 84 1.83 -0.98 8.72
CA GLU A 84 2.38 -0.77 10.08
C GLU A 84 2.08 -1.94 11.04
N GLY A 85 1.00 -2.68 10.80
CA GLY A 85 0.68 -3.89 11.57
C GLY A 85 1.71 -5.02 11.44
N ASP A 86 2.51 -5.01 10.37
CA ASP A 86 3.54 -6.02 10.12
C ASP A 86 4.69 -5.93 11.12
N TYR A 87 4.90 -4.79 11.78
CA TYR A 87 5.99 -4.57 12.73
C TYR A 87 5.98 -5.56 13.90
N LEU A 88 4.80 -5.73 14.52
CA LEU A 88 4.67 -6.66 15.65
C LEU A 88 4.89 -8.11 15.20
N CYS A 89 4.45 -8.47 14.00
CA CYS A 89 4.67 -9.81 13.47
C CYS A 89 6.16 -10.07 13.21
N LEU A 90 6.93 -9.09 12.74
CA LEU A 90 8.38 -9.20 12.60
C LEU A 90 9.05 -9.48 13.95
N ILE A 91 8.71 -8.71 14.99
CA ILE A 91 9.24 -8.93 16.35
C ILE A 91 8.91 -10.35 16.85
N ASN A 92 7.66 -10.78 16.68
CA ASN A 92 7.23 -12.12 17.08
C ASN A 92 7.99 -13.23 16.34
N ILE A 93 8.25 -13.05 15.03
CA ILE A 93 9.01 -14.02 14.23
C ILE A 93 10.45 -14.12 14.75
N LEU A 94 11.14 -13.01 14.96
CA LEU A 94 12.52 -13.02 15.47
C LEU A 94 12.59 -13.72 16.84
N LYS A 95 11.66 -13.40 17.75
CA LYS A 95 11.59 -14.05 19.08
C LYS A 95 11.32 -15.56 18.97
N ALA A 96 10.39 -15.96 18.12
CA ALA A 96 10.01 -17.38 17.97
C ALA A 96 11.11 -18.24 17.34
N GLU A 97 12.02 -17.61 16.57
CA GLU A 97 13.14 -18.29 15.90
C GLU A 97 14.47 -18.13 16.65
N ASP A 98 14.44 -17.64 17.89
CA ASP A 98 15.63 -17.40 18.75
C ASP A 98 16.66 -16.46 18.09
N ILE A 99 16.20 -15.52 17.26
CA ILE A 99 17.01 -14.47 16.66
C ILE A 99 16.90 -13.21 17.51
N ALA A 100 18.03 -12.62 17.90
CA ALA A 100 18.03 -11.40 18.70
C ALA A 100 17.17 -10.32 18.02
N VAL A 101 16.21 -9.75 18.79
CA VAL A 101 15.23 -8.79 18.27
C VAL A 101 15.91 -7.49 17.83
N ARG A 102 16.90 -7.04 18.60
CA ARG A 102 17.67 -5.84 18.27
C ARG A 102 18.85 -6.20 17.36
N ALA A 103 19.09 -5.38 16.35
CA ALA A 103 20.21 -5.57 15.43
C ALA A 103 21.57 -5.43 16.12
N ASP A 104 21.72 -4.53 17.08
CA ASP A 104 22.96 -4.30 17.83
C ASP A 104 23.34 -5.46 18.78
N GLU A 105 22.43 -6.38 19.04
CA GLU A 105 22.69 -7.62 19.80
C GLU A 105 23.16 -8.78 18.90
N ARG A 106 22.98 -8.68 17.58
CA ARG A 106 23.45 -9.67 16.61
C ARG A 106 24.91 -9.40 16.25
N LYS A 107 25.80 -10.36 16.51
CA LYS A 107 27.24 -10.22 16.28
C LYS A 107 27.73 -10.93 15.01
N ASP A 108 26.88 -11.74 14.43
CA ASP A 108 27.18 -12.56 13.26
C ASP A 108 25.91 -12.79 12.42
N TRP A 109 26.04 -13.54 11.33
CA TRP A 109 24.90 -13.90 10.50
C TRP A 109 23.77 -14.55 11.34
N PRO A 110 22.51 -14.29 11.00
CA PRO A 110 22.01 -13.67 9.77
C PRO A 110 21.98 -12.15 9.78
N LEU A 111 22.03 -11.55 8.59
CA LEU A 111 21.56 -10.19 8.36
C LEU A 111 20.04 -10.19 8.20
N VAL A 112 19.35 -9.33 8.96
CA VAL A 112 17.91 -9.13 8.89
C VAL A 112 17.60 -7.80 8.22
N MET A 113 16.92 -7.85 7.10
CA MET A 113 16.54 -6.64 6.37
C MET A 113 15.05 -6.54 6.12
N ALA A 114 14.58 -5.35 5.79
CA ALA A 114 13.23 -5.13 5.31
C ALA A 114 13.18 -4.28 4.05
N GLY A 115 12.17 -4.56 3.23
CA GLY A 115 11.74 -3.77 2.09
C GLY A 115 10.22 -3.63 2.06
N GLY A 116 9.69 -3.07 0.97
CA GLY A 116 8.26 -2.80 0.78
C GLY A 116 7.87 -1.35 1.11
N PRO A 117 6.58 -0.99 1.01
CA PRO A 117 6.12 0.39 1.15
C PRO A 117 6.52 1.08 2.46
N ILE A 118 6.58 0.33 3.55
CA ILE A 118 6.98 0.85 4.86
C ILE A 118 8.41 1.38 4.85
N ALA A 119 9.32 0.74 4.10
CA ALA A 119 10.71 1.15 4.03
C ALA A 119 10.89 2.58 3.47
N PHE A 120 9.91 3.12 2.75
CA PHE A 120 9.93 4.49 2.25
C PHE A 120 8.74 5.35 2.71
N LEU A 121 7.95 4.85 3.66
CA LEU A 121 7.02 5.64 4.47
C LEU A 121 7.69 6.07 5.78
N ASN A 122 7.66 5.20 6.77
CA ASN A 122 8.33 5.39 8.06
C ASN A 122 8.71 4.02 8.66
N PRO A 123 9.94 3.53 8.47
CA PRO A 123 10.38 2.26 9.06
C PRO A 123 10.88 2.39 10.50
N PHE A 124 11.01 3.60 11.06
CA PHE A 124 11.75 3.86 12.30
C PHE A 124 11.19 3.14 13.53
N PRO A 125 9.88 2.89 13.68
CA PRO A 125 9.40 2.07 14.81
C PRO A 125 9.97 0.65 14.86
N VAL A 126 10.37 0.09 13.72
CA VAL A 126 10.91 -1.28 13.62
C VAL A 126 12.40 -1.30 13.23
N ALA A 127 12.97 -0.17 12.86
CA ALA A 127 14.36 -0.04 12.43
C ALA A 127 15.38 -0.63 13.41
N PRO A 128 15.23 -0.51 14.76
CA PRO A 128 16.17 -1.14 15.70
C PRO A 128 16.28 -2.68 15.60
N SER A 129 15.32 -3.32 14.94
CA SER A 129 15.36 -4.77 14.65
C SER A 129 16.05 -5.13 13.34
N LEU A 130 16.42 -4.14 12.52
CA LEU A 130 16.91 -4.36 11.15
C LEU A 130 18.37 -3.95 11.01
N ASP A 131 19.16 -4.77 10.32
CA ASP A 131 20.55 -4.44 9.99
C ASP A 131 20.60 -3.44 8.83
N PHE A 132 19.67 -3.56 7.87
CA PHE A 132 19.48 -2.57 6.81
C PHE A 132 18.07 -2.61 6.23
N LEU A 133 17.72 -1.57 5.48
CA LEU A 133 16.48 -1.50 4.69
C LEU A 133 16.81 -1.22 3.22
N PHE A 134 15.98 -1.75 2.34
CA PHE A 134 15.99 -1.35 0.93
C PHE A 134 14.81 -0.39 0.66
N VAL A 135 15.16 0.84 0.33
CA VAL A 135 14.22 1.96 0.16
C VAL A 135 13.82 2.09 -1.29
N GLY A 136 12.61 1.68 -1.63
CA GLY A 136 12.05 1.83 -2.97
C GLY A 136 11.59 0.53 -3.64
N GLU A 137 11.55 0.58 -4.96
CA GLU A 137 11.11 -0.53 -5.81
C GLU A 137 12.28 -1.48 -6.09
N SER A 138 12.02 -2.78 -5.95
CA SER A 138 13.08 -3.82 -6.02
C SER A 138 13.51 -4.14 -7.45
N GLU A 139 12.63 -3.92 -8.44
CA GLU A 139 12.80 -4.40 -9.81
C GLU A 139 14.14 -3.96 -10.42
N GLY A 140 15.06 -4.92 -10.55
CA GLY A 140 16.41 -4.72 -11.06
C GLY A 140 17.33 -3.87 -10.18
N LYS A 141 16.89 -3.48 -8.97
CA LYS A 141 17.63 -2.60 -8.05
C LYS A 141 18.10 -3.31 -6.79
N PHE A 142 17.34 -4.30 -6.31
CA PHE A 142 17.70 -5.03 -5.09
C PHE A 142 18.69 -6.18 -5.34
N ALA A 143 18.60 -6.87 -6.46
CA ALA A 143 19.48 -7.99 -6.77
C ALA A 143 21.00 -7.65 -6.67
N PRO A 144 21.49 -6.49 -7.14
CA PRO A 144 22.90 -6.09 -6.94
C PRO A 144 23.31 -5.98 -5.46
N VAL A 145 22.42 -5.49 -4.58
CA VAL A 145 22.67 -5.43 -3.13
C VAL A 145 22.78 -6.84 -2.56
N ALA A 146 21.85 -7.73 -2.93
CA ALA A 146 21.85 -9.12 -2.50
C ALA A 146 23.09 -9.88 -2.99
N HIS A 147 23.59 -9.60 -4.22
CA HIS A 147 24.86 -10.13 -4.71
C HIS A 147 26.05 -9.65 -3.88
N ALA A 148 26.09 -8.38 -3.50
CA ALA A 148 27.17 -7.88 -2.63
C ALA A 148 27.15 -8.58 -1.26
N VAL A 149 25.97 -8.83 -0.67
CA VAL A 149 25.84 -9.65 0.56
C VAL A 149 26.35 -11.07 0.32
N ARG A 150 25.95 -11.71 -0.80
CA ARG A 150 26.39 -13.05 -1.18
C ARG A 150 27.90 -13.17 -1.24
N ASP A 151 28.55 -12.22 -1.91
CA ASP A 151 30.00 -12.26 -2.12
C ASP A 151 30.74 -12.12 -0.79
N GLN A 152 30.27 -11.32 0.15
CA GLN A 152 30.84 -11.22 1.49
C GLN A 152 30.64 -12.52 2.29
N TRP A 153 29.41 -13.09 2.25
CA TRP A 153 29.12 -14.34 2.95
C TRP A 153 29.95 -15.52 2.42
N LEU A 154 30.04 -15.70 1.10
CA LEU A 154 30.82 -16.76 0.48
C LEU A 154 32.33 -16.62 0.73
N SER A 155 32.82 -15.39 0.92
CA SER A 155 34.20 -15.11 1.28
C SER A 155 34.51 -15.34 2.76
N GLY A 156 33.50 -15.70 3.58
CA GLY A 156 33.65 -15.88 5.04
C GLY A 156 33.86 -14.58 5.81
N ASN A 157 33.46 -13.45 5.24
CA ASN A 157 33.56 -12.14 5.87
C ASN A 157 32.45 -11.93 6.93
N SER A 158 32.71 -11.03 7.88
CA SER A 158 31.74 -10.66 8.92
C SER A 158 30.55 -9.89 8.36
N CYS A 159 29.46 -9.86 9.14
CA CYS A 159 28.29 -9.03 8.87
C CYS A 159 28.63 -7.54 8.75
N ASP A 160 29.56 -7.03 9.58
CA ASP A 160 29.98 -5.62 9.54
C ASP A 160 30.61 -5.24 8.21
N LEU A 161 31.48 -6.11 7.65
CA LEU A 161 32.05 -5.88 6.32
C LEU A 161 31.00 -5.93 5.22
N ALA A 162 30.02 -6.83 5.36
CA ALA A 162 28.91 -6.90 4.43
C ALA A 162 28.07 -5.61 4.49
N LEU A 163 27.73 -5.13 5.69
CA LEU A 163 26.99 -3.88 5.90
C LEU A 163 27.76 -2.66 5.38
N GLN A 164 29.06 -2.59 5.67
CA GLN A 164 29.92 -1.53 5.12
C GLN A 164 29.86 -1.52 3.59
N LYS A 165 29.99 -2.70 2.96
CA LYS A 165 29.98 -2.81 1.51
C LYS A 165 28.65 -2.42 0.89
N ILE A 166 27.51 -2.87 1.43
CA ILE A 166 26.20 -2.56 0.88
C ILE A 166 25.75 -1.13 1.18
N SER A 167 26.29 -0.46 2.20
CA SER A 167 25.95 0.94 2.51
C SER A 167 26.26 1.92 1.38
N GLU A 168 27.15 1.53 0.46
CA GLU A 168 27.48 2.31 -0.74
C GLU A 168 26.41 2.21 -1.85
N PHE A 169 25.51 1.23 -1.76
CA PHE A 169 24.50 1.01 -2.80
C PHE A 169 23.32 1.99 -2.68
N PRO A 170 22.82 2.51 -3.82
CA PRO A 170 21.63 3.35 -3.83
C PRO A 170 20.43 2.61 -3.24
N GLY A 171 19.68 3.29 -2.38
CA GLY A 171 18.48 2.73 -1.74
C GLY A 171 18.74 1.90 -0.49
N VAL A 172 19.99 1.69 -0.08
CA VAL A 172 20.30 1.02 1.18
C VAL A 172 20.31 2.05 2.32
N LEU A 173 19.48 1.81 3.33
CA LEU A 173 19.41 2.58 4.57
C LEU A 173 19.91 1.69 5.72
N ILE A 174 20.99 2.11 6.37
CA ILE A 174 21.49 1.48 7.60
C ILE A 174 20.92 2.26 8.78
N PRO A 175 20.13 1.65 9.68
CA PRO A 175 19.61 2.32 10.87
C PRO A 175 20.71 2.98 11.70
N GLY A 176 20.43 4.16 12.28
CA GLY A 176 21.42 4.95 13.02
C GLY A 176 22.35 5.82 12.15
N GLN A 177 22.45 5.60 10.84
CA GLN A 177 23.19 6.50 9.95
C GLN A 177 22.34 7.72 9.57
N LYS A 178 22.97 8.91 9.55
CA LYS A 178 22.31 10.20 9.25
C LYS A 178 22.27 10.57 7.78
N ASN A 179 22.78 9.72 6.91
CA ASN A 179 22.82 10.01 5.47
C ASN A 179 21.43 9.93 4.85
N LYS A 180 21.09 10.90 4.02
CA LYS A 180 19.86 10.83 3.22
C LYS A 180 19.93 9.68 2.23
N VAL A 181 18.90 8.84 2.23
CA VAL A 181 18.79 7.71 1.32
C VAL A 181 17.71 7.99 0.29
N ARG A 182 18.10 7.89 -0.97
CA ARG A 182 17.20 8.13 -2.09
C ARG A 182 16.42 6.87 -2.45
N LYS A 183 15.10 7.01 -2.51
CA LYS A 183 14.21 5.94 -2.94
C LYS A 183 14.55 5.47 -4.36
N GLN A 184 14.65 4.18 -4.58
CA GLN A 184 14.80 3.59 -5.89
C GLN A 184 13.46 3.53 -6.62
N ILE A 185 13.46 3.84 -7.92
CA ILE A 185 12.27 3.83 -8.78
C ILE A 185 12.55 2.98 -10.01
N SER A 186 11.64 2.07 -10.33
CA SER A 186 11.65 1.31 -11.58
C SER A 186 10.82 2.07 -12.61
N ILE A 187 11.47 2.63 -13.64
CA ILE A 187 10.83 3.43 -14.66
C ILE A 187 11.46 3.20 -16.03
N LYS A 188 10.60 3.18 -17.06
CA LYS A 188 10.99 3.19 -18.47
C LYS A 188 10.23 4.31 -19.16
N ASN A 189 10.90 5.10 -19.98
CA ASN A 189 10.26 6.14 -20.81
C ASN A 189 9.29 7.06 -20.05
N HIS A 190 9.71 7.59 -18.89
CA HIS A 190 9.03 8.64 -18.10
C HIS A 190 7.67 8.29 -17.48
N ALA A 191 6.89 7.41 -18.07
CA ALA A 191 5.52 7.09 -17.62
C ALA A 191 5.18 5.61 -17.73
N GLU A 192 6.11 4.78 -18.20
CA GLU A 192 5.90 3.35 -18.40
C GLU A 192 6.58 2.52 -17.29
N LEU A 193 5.86 1.50 -16.81
CA LEU A 193 6.46 0.45 -16.00
C LEU A 193 7.26 -0.49 -16.90
N PRO A 194 8.56 -0.70 -16.65
CA PRO A 194 9.39 -1.56 -17.50
C PRO A 194 8.93 -3.02 -17.48
N SER A 195 8.49 -3.49 -16.32
CA SER A 195 7.93 -4.83 -16.13
C SER A 195 6.80 -4.74 -15.12
N PRO A 196 5.55 -4.91 -15.53
CA PRO A 196 4.43 -4.93 -14.57
C PRO A 196 4.57 -6.11 -13.62
N SER A 197 4.31 -5.86 -12.32
CA SER A 197 4.26 -6.94 -11.35
C SER A 197 3.08 -7.85 -11.63
N CYS A 198 3.28 -9.17 -11.52
CA CYS A 198 2.23 -10.16 -11.70
C CYS A 198 2.40 -11.32 -10.73
N SER A 199 1.34 -12.11 -10.55
CA SER A 199 1.35 -13.28 -9.69
C SER A 199 2.39 -14.31 -10.11
N SER A 200 3.22 -14.76 -9.18
CA SER A 200 4.06 -15.97 -9.30
C SER A 200 3.31 -17.22 -8.82
N PHE A 201 2.22 -17.03 -8.12
CA PHE A 201 1.37 -18.10 -7.59
C PHE A 201 -0.11 -17.77 -7.78
N VAL A 202 -0.89 -18.78 -8.13
CA VAL A 202 -2.36 -18.73 -8.13
C VAL A 202 -2.88 -19.80 -7.20
N SER A 203 -3.70 -19.42 -6.22
CA SER A 203 -4.19 -20.34 -5.18
C SER A 203 -5.62 -20.01 -4.77
N ALA A 204 -6.41 -21.04 -4.50
CA ALA A 204 -7.73 -20.91 -3.92
C ALA A 204 -7.70 -20.34 -2.49
N SER A 205 -6.58 -20.51 -1.77
CA SER A 205 -6.38 -19.99 -0.43
C SER A 205 -6.03 -18.49 -0.41
N SER A 206 -5.57 -17.90 -1.54
CA SER A 206 -5.26 -16.48 -1.59
C SER A 206 -6.51 -15.61 -1.35
N VAL A 207 -6.33 -14.39 -0.84
CA VAL A 207 -7.44 -13.44 -0.60
C VAL A 207 -8.27 -13.20 -1.87
N PHE A 208 -7.62 -13.20 -3.04
CA PHE A 208 -8.29 -12.99 -4.33
C PHE A 208 -8.72 -14.28 -5.04
N ARG A 209 -8.64 -15.42 -4.38
CA ARG A 209 -9.11 -16.75 -4.81
C ARG A 209 -8.90 -17.05 -6.29
N ASP A 210 -7.93 -17.89 -6.60
CA ASP A 210 -7.61 -18.36 -7.96
C ASP A 210 -7.41 -17.26 -9.00
N SER A 211 -7.11 -16.04 -8.57
CA SER A 211 -6.87 -14.93 -9.49
C SER A 211 -5.38 -14.77 -9.77
N PHE A 212 -5.04 -14.68 -11.04
CA PHE A 212 -3.76 -14.16 -11.49
C PHE A 212 -3.81 -12.63 -11.40
N LEU A 213 -3.09 -12.07 -10.44
CA LEU A 213 -3.02 -10.62 -10.26
C LEU A 213 -2.03 -10.02 -11.27
N VAL A 214 -2.38 -8.88 -11.84
CA VAL A 214 -1.51 -8.12 -12.73
C VAL A 214 -1.62 -6.63 -12.44
N GLU A 215 -0.46 -5.97 -12.31
CA GLU A 215 -0.36 -4.54 -12.06
C GLU A 215 -0.54 -3.76 -13.36
N ILE A 216 -1.58 -2.94 -13.45
CA ILE A 216 -1.85 -2.12 -14.63
C ILE A 216 -1.31 -0.70 -14.51
N ASN A 217 -1.19 -0.19 -13.30
CA ASN A 217 -0.56 1.11 -13.02
C ASN A 217 0.03 1.16 -11.61
N ARG A 218 1.03 2.02 -11.42
CA ARG A 218 1.67 2.33 -10.14
C ARG A 218 1.75 3.83 -9.94
N GLY A 219 1.32 4.30 -8.76
CA GLY A 219 1.17 5.71 -8.46
C GLY A 219 -0.13 6.31 -9.00
N CYS A 220 -0.53 7.44 -8.42
CA CYS A 220 -1.80 8.09 -8.71
C CYS A 220 -1.57 9.56 -9.10
N PRO A 221 -2.17 10.06 -10.19
CA PRO A 221 -1.97 11.44 -10.63
C PRO A 221 -2.76 12.48 -9.80
N TYR A 222 -3.74 12.05 -8.99
CA TYR A 222 -4.68 12.97 -8.35
C TYR A 222 -4.13 13.76 -7.17
N GLY A 223 -3.22 13.19 -6.39
CA GLY A 223 -2.63 13.89 -5.25
C GLY A 223 -3.64 14.21 -4.14
N CYS A 224 -4.56 13.28 -3.84
CA CYS A 224 -5.42 13.38 -2.67
C CYS A 224 -4.56 13.52 -1.41
N ARG A 225 -4.79 14.58 -0.60
CA ARG A 225 -3.89 15.03 0.46
C ARG A 225 -3.73 14.06 1.64
N PHE A 226 -4.63 13.11 1.79
CA PHE A 226 -4.55 12.05 2.80
C PHE A 226 -3.87 10.77 2.32
N CYS A 227 -3.71 10.59 1.01
CA CYS A 227 -3.39 9.29 0.42
C CYS A 227 -1.89 9.14 0.14
N ALA A 228 -1.20 8.31 0.93
CA ALA A 228 0.23 8.06 0.75
C ALA A 228 0.58 7.56 -0.67
N ALA A 229 -0.25 6.70 -1.28
CA ALA A 229 0.00 6.17 -2.62
C ALA A 229 0.09 7.25 -3.71
N GLY A 230 -0.56 8.41 -3.53
CA GLY A 230 -0.48 9.55 -4.43
C GLY A 230 0.85 10.30 -4.36
N PHE A 231 1.70 10.00 -3.39
CA PHE A 231 2.98 10.67 -3.16
C PHE A 231 4.16 9.69 -3.24
N ILE A 232 4.13 8.61 -2.46
CA ILE A 232 5.27 7.67 -2.35
C ILE A 232 5.55 6.88 -3.63
N TYR A 233 4.55 6.73 -4.51
CA TYR A 233 4.69 6.05 -5.80
C TYR A 233 4.79 6.99 -7.00
N ARG A 234 5.10 8.28 -6.77
CA ARG A 234 5.41 9.19 -7.90
C ARG A 234 6.73 8.81 -8.57
N PRO A 235 6.82 9.02 -9.89
CA PRO A 235 5.79 9.48 -10.82
C PRO A 235 4.72 8.41 -11.09
N PRO A 236 3.46 8.80 -11.44
CA PRO A 236 2.46 7.86 -11.92
C PRO A 236 2.94 7.17 -13.21
N ARG A 237 2.81 5.85 -13.27
CA ARG A 237 3.25 5.02 -14.41
C ARG A 237 2.19 4.00 -14.77
N GLN A 238 2.07 3.70 -16.05
CA GLN A 238 1.12 2.73 -16.58
C GLN A 238 1.85 1.57 -17.26
N SER A 239 1.24 0.40 -17.24
CA SER A 239 1.71 -0.75 -17.99
C SER A 239 1.13 -0.72 -19.41
N SER A 240 1.91 -1.10 -20.40
CA SER A 240 1.41 -1.19 -21.75
C SER A 240 0.45 -2.38 -21.91
N LEU A 241 -0.58 -2.20 -22.73
CA LEU A 241 -1.57 -3.25 -23.02
C LEU A 241 -0.93 -4.52 -23.58
N SER A 242 0.11 -4.36 -24.41
CA SER A 242 0.84 -5.48 -25.00
C SER A 242 1.54 -6.32 -23.94
N ASN A 243 2.25 -5.67 -23.01
CA ASN A 243 2.95 -6.37 -21.93
C ASN A 243 1.97 -7.12 -21.03
N ILE A 244 0.85 -6.49 -20.65
CA ILE A 244 -0.16 -7.14 -19.83
C ILE A 244 -0.79 -8.34 -20.54
N LYS A 245 -1.14 -8.20 -21.83
CA LYS A 245 -1.68 -9.31 -22.62
C LYS A 245 -0.68 -10.47 -22.71
N GLN A 246 0.60 -10.18 -22.91
CA GLN A 246 1.64 -11.20 -22.96
C GLN A 246 1.74 -11.97 -21.64
N LEU A 247 1.81 -11.27 -20.51
CA LEU A 247 1.84 -11.90 -19.17
C LEU A 247 0.63 -12.81 -18.92
N VAL A 248 -0.57 -12.38 -19.34
CA VAL A 248 -1.78 -13.18 -19.18
C VAL A 248 -1.78 -14.39 -20.13
N GLN A 249 -1.26 -14.24 -21.35
CA GLN A 249 -1.14 -15.35 -22.31
C GLN A 249 -0.16 -16.41 -21.81
N ASP A 250 1.01 -16.00 -21.31
CA ASP A 250 2.04 -16.90 -20.77
C ASP A 250 1.54 -17.65 -19.55
N ALA A 251 0.81 -16.96 -18.66
CA ALA A 251 0.23 -17.55 -17.46
C ALA A 251 -1.02 -18.41 -17.71
N SER A 252 -1.75 -18.18 -18.82
CA SER A 252 -2.99 -18.86 -19.19
C SER A 252 -3.99 -19.03 -18.03
N PRO A 253 -4.32 -17.97 -17.26
CA PRO A 253 -5.14 -18.08 -16.07
C PRO A 253 -6.63 -18.20 -16.41
N ARG A 254 -7.40 -18.81 -15.50
CA ARG A 254 -8.87 -18.82 -15.60
C ARG A 254 -9.52 -17.51 -15.14
N LYS A 255 -8.81 -16.74 -14.29
CA LYS A 255 -9.28 -15.49 -13.73
C LYS A 255 -8.12 -14.51 -13.55
N VAL A 256 -8.34 -13.25 -13.91
CA VAL A 256 -7.38 -12.14 -13.74
C VAL A 256 -7.93 -11.14 -12.73
N GLY A 257 -7.09 -10.72 -11.79
CA GLY A 257 -7.36 -9.59 -10.89
C GLY A 257 -6.50 -8.39 -11.29
N LEU A 258 -7.15 -7.26 -11.58
CA LEU A 258 -6.43 -6.04 -11.92
C LEU A 258 -6.04 -5.29 -10.65
N VAL A 259 -4.76 -4.96 -10.54
CA VAL A 259 -4.18 -4.21 -9.43
C VAL A 259 -3.70 -2.86 -9.94
N GLY A 260 -4.06 -1.78 -9.23
CA GLY A 260 -3.64 -0.42 -9.55
C GLY A 260 -4.33 0.60 -8.67
N THR A 261 -3.81 1.83 -8.64
CA THR A 261 -4.31 2.91 -7.79
C THR A 261 -5.47 3.70 -8.40
N ALA A 262 -5.56 3.74 -9.72
CA ALA A 262 -6.57 4.49 -10.48
C ALA A 262 -6.97 3.68 -11.74
N LEU A 263 -7.68 2.57 -11.52
CA LEU A 263 -7.98 1.60 -12.58
C LEU A 263 -8.74 2.20 -13.77
N THR A 264 -9.74 3.04 -13.48
CA THR A 264 -10.59 3.66 -14.51
C THR A 264 -9.87 4.71 -15.37
N ASP A 265 -8.70 5.15 -14.93
CA ASP A 265 -7.90 6.14 -15.67
C ASP A 265 -6.93 5.47 -16.66
N TRP A 266 -6.83 4.14 -16.63
CA TRP A 266 -6.05 3.42 -17.63
C TRP A 266 -6.81 3.38 -18.95
N PRO A 267 -6.31 4.00 -20.03
CA PRO A 267 -7.04 4.12 -21.30
C PRO A 267 -7.42 2.76 -21.90
N ASP A 268 -6.58 1.76 -21.66
CA ASP A 268 -6.75 0.41 -22.19
C ASP A 268 -7.63 -0.50 -21.33
N LEU A 269 -8.24 0.01 -20.25
CA LEU A 269 -9.07 -0.81 -19.35
C LEU A 269 -10.17 -1.56 -20.13
N LYS A 270 -11.04 -0.84 -20.83
CA LYS A 270 -12.14 -1.45 -21.56
C LYS A 270 -11.68 -2.38 -22.69
N PRO A 271 -10.74 -2.00 -23.58
CA PRO A 271 -10.16 -2.91 -24.54
C PRO A 271 -9.59 -4.19 -23.94
N PHE A 272 -8.92 -4.10 -22.78
CA PHE A 272 -8.38 -5.27 -22.08
C PHE A 272 -9.47 -6.17 -21.50
N LEU A 273 -10.48 -5.60 -20.86
CA LEU A 273 -11.61 -6.37 -20.31
C LEU A 273 -12.38 -7.12 -21.41
N VAL A 274 -12.60 -6.48 -22.57
CA VAL A 274 -13.21 -7.13 -23.76
C VAL A 274 -12.32 -8.26 -24.27
N TRP A 275 -11.02 -8.05 -24.32
CA TRP A 275 -10.05 -9.06 -24.73
C TRP A 275 -10.06 -10.29 -23.79
N LEU A 276 -10.15 -10.09 -22.46
CA LEU A 276 -10.30 -11.16 -21.47
C LEU A 276 -11.63 -11.92 -21.69
N HIS A 277 -12.73 -11.18 -21.83
CA HIS A 277 -14.06 -11.77 -22.03
C HIS A 277 -14.13 -12.67 -23.27
N ASN A 278 -13.58 -12.22 -24.40
CA ASN A 278 -13.54 -12.99 -25.64
C ASN A 278 -12.72 -14.28 -25.53
N ARG A 279 -11.81 -14.36 -24.56
CA ARG A 279 -11.02 -15.56 -24.22
C ARG A 279 -11.62 -16.38 -23.07
N GLN A 280 -12.83 -16.02 -22.63
CA GLN A 280 -13.52 -16.68 -21.51
C GLN A 280 -12.73 -16.61 -20.19
N ILE A 281 -11.83 -15.64 -20.04
CA ILE A 281 -11.08 -15.38 -18.81
C ILE A 281 -11.94 -14.47 -17.93
N LYS A 282 -12.26 -14.95 -16.71
CA LYS A 282 -12.96 -14.13 -15.73
C LYS A 282 -12.05 -13.02 -15.20
N PHE A 283 -12.63 -11.91 -14.75
CA PHE A 283 -11.85 -10.82 -14.16
C PHE A 283 -12.51 -10.25 -12.92
N SER A 284 -11.71 -9.57 -12.11
CA SER A 284 -12.17 -8.77 -10.97
C SER A 284 -11.46 -7.41 -10.97
N LEU A 285 -12.22 -6.38 -10.59
CA LEU A 285 -11.74 -5.02 -10.40
C LEU A 285 -11.75 -4.68 -8.92
N SER A 286 -10.80 -3.86 -8.48
CA SER A 286 -10.84 -3.20 -7.17
C SER A 286 -11.83 -2.02 -7.19
N SER A 287 -11.70 -1.06 -6.26
CA SER A 287 -12.50 0.17 -6.27
C SER A 287 -12.26 0.98 -7.54
N VAL A 288 -13.31 1.61 -8.05
CA VAL A 288 -13.30 2.44 -9.24
C VAL A 288 -13.74 3.88 -8.90
N ARG A 289 -13.35 4.83 -9.72
CA ARG A 289 -13.81 6.22 -9.62
C ARG A 289 -15.15 6.37 -10.34
N ALA A 290 -16.07 7.12 -9.76
CA ALA A 290 -17.39 7.37 -10.36
C ALA A 290 -17.27 8.08 -11.72
N ASP A 291 -16.30 9.01 -11.86
CA ASP A 291 -16.07 9.77 -13.09
C ASP A 291 -15.67 8.90 -14.29
N GLY A 292 -15.12 7.72 -14.04
CA GLY A 292 -14.73 6.76 -15.08
C GLY A 292 -15.79 5.72 -15.41
N LEU A 293 -17.00 5.83 -14.84
CA LEU A 293 -18.11 4.90 -15.10
C LEU A 293 -19.07 5.50 -16.13
N ASP A 294 -19.12 4.88 -17.30
CA ASP A 294 -20.14 5.13 -18.32
C ASP A 294 -21.11 3.94 -18.45
N ARG A 295 -22.25 4.17 -19.14
CA ARG A 295 -23.25 3.13 -19.41
C ARG A 295 -22.64 1.90 -20.07
N ASN A 296 -21.81 2.11 -21.07
CA ASN A 296 -21.21 1.02 -21.85
C ASN A 296 -20.29 0.11 -21.00
N LEU A 297 -19.50 0.70 -20.08
CA LEU A 297 -18.65 -0.05 -19.17
C LEU A 297 -19.49 -0.81 -18.14
N LEU A 298 -20.49 -0.15 -17.54
CA LEU A 298 -21.37 -0.77 -16.54
C LEU A 298 -22.20 -1.93 -17.14
N GLU A 299 -22.78 -1.77 -18.33
CA GLU A 299 -23.48 -2.84 -19.03
C GLU A 299 -22.56 -4.03 -19.33
N PHE A 300 -21.34 -3.75 -19.78
CA PHE A 300 -20.35 -4.78 -20.03
C PHE A 300 -19.97 -5.52 -18.72
N LEU A 301 -19.66 -4.80 -17.65
CA LEU A 301 -19.36 -5.39 -16.34
C LEU A 301 -20.52 -6.26 -15.83
N ARG A 302 -21.76 -5.76 -15.98
CA ARG A 302 -22.96 -6.49 -15.58
C ARG A 302 -23.16 -7.77 -16.38
N LYS A 303 -22.94 -7.73 -17.70
CA LYS A 303 -22.95 -8.87 -18.60
C LYS A 303 -21.90 -9.91 -18.21
N CYS A 304 -20.71 -9.47 -17.80
CA CYS A 304 -19.62 -10.33 -17.34
C CYS A 304 -19.84 -10.89 -15.91
N GLY A 305 -20.98 -10.61 -15.28
CA GLY A 305 -21.36 -11.19 -13.99
C GLY A 305 -20.98 -10.35 -12.77
N THR A 306 -20.44 -9.13 -12.93
CA THR A 306 -20.19 -8.22 -11.80
C THR A 306 -21.51 -7.88 -11.12
N ARG A 307 -21.54 -8.01 -9.79
CA ARG A 307 -22.73 -7.77 -8.96
C ARG A 307 -22.55 -6.62 -7.99
N THR A 308 -21.32 -6.23 -7.72
CA THR A 308 -20.96 -5.20 -6.74
C THR A 308 -20.10 -4.14 -7.40
N ILE A 309 -20.42 -2.87 -7.18
CA ILE A 309 -19.58 -1.72 -7.51
C ILE A 309 -19.10 -1.10 -6.22
N THR A 310 -17.84 -0.69 -6.17
CA THR A 310 -17.23 -0.04 -5.01
C THR A 310 -16.73 1.35 -5.41
N LEU A 311 -17.23 2.40 -4.73
CA LEU A 311 -16.87 3.80 -4.94
C LEU A 311 -16.32 4.41 -3.66
N ALA A 312 -15.32 5.28 -3.79
CA ALA A 312 -14.73 6.00 -2.67
C ALA A 312 -15.21 7.46 -2.67
N VAL A 313 -16.06 7.81 -1.73
CA VAL A 313 -16.59 9.17 -1.51
C VAL A 313 -15.61 9.98 -0.65
N GLU A 314 -15.07 9.36 0.40
CA GLU A 314 -14.13 9.85 1.39
C GLU A 314 -14.77 10.85 2.36
N GLY A 315 -14.70 12.18 2.10
CA GLY A 315 -15.27 13.20 3.01
C GLY A 315 -16.79 13.21 3.04
N VAL A 316 -17.35 13.53 4.19
CA VAL A 316 -18.81 13.59 4.42
C VAL A 316 -19.46 14.80 3.75
N SER A 317 -18.72 15.89 3.51
CA SER A 317 -19.18 17.10 2.81
C SER A 317 -18.40 17.38 1.53
N GLN A 318 -18.91 18.26 0.70
CA GLN A 318 -18.21 18.73 -0.51
C GLN A 318 -17.01 19.59 -0.16
N ASN A 319 -17.11 20.39 0.91
CA ASN A 319 -15.99 21.19 1.41
C ASN A 319 -14.83 20.31 1.84
N LEU A 320 -15.05 19.25 2.63
CA LEU A 320 -14.01 18.30 3.02
C LEU A 320 -13.42 17.55 1.82
N ARG A 321 -14.25 17.16 0.85
CA ARG A 321 -13.76 16.53 -0.39
C ARG A 321 -12.88 17.48 -1.19
N ALA A 322 -13.22 18.76 -1.26
CA ALA A 322 -12.39 19.80 -1.88
C ALA A 322 -11.09 20.03 -1.08
N ALA A 323 -11.20 20.14 0.25
CA ALA A 323 -10.04 20.26 1.14
C ALA A 323 -9.05 19.09 0.95
N MET A 324 -9.54 17.87 0.87
CA MET A 324 -8.72 16.67 0.61
C MET A 324 -8.19 16.58 -0.83
N ASN A 325 -8.55 17.49 -1.73
CA ASN A 325 -8.24 17.42 -3.16
C ASN A 325 -8.75 16.11 -3.82
N LYS A 326 -9.95 15.66 -3.45
CA LYS A 326 -10.49 14.36 -3.89
C LYS A 326 -10.90 14.36 -5.37
N HIS A 327 -11.05 15.51 -6.03
CA HIS A 327 -11.59 15.62 -7.40
C HIS A 327 -12.89 14.83 -7.57
N PHE A 328 -13.88 15.11 -6.71
CA PHE A 328 -15.15 14.43 -6.69
C PHE A 328 -16.23 15.29 -7.34
N ASN A 329 -16.80 14.82 -8.45
CA ASN A 329 -17.96 15.44 -9.06
C ASN A 329 -19.24 14.77 -8.54
N GLN A 330 -20.00 15.51 -7.73
CA GLN A 330 -21.17 14.99 -7.04
C GLN A 330 -22.31 14.62 -7.99
N ASP A 331 -22.52 15.37 -9.06
CA ASP A 331 -23.60 15.09 -10.01
C ASP A 331 -23.27 13.82 -10.81
N ARG A 332 -22.06 13.69 -11.34
CA ARG A 332 -21.62 12.45 -11.99
C ARG A 332 -21.67 11.24 -11.07
N PHE A 333 -21.41 11.43 -9.78
CA PHE A 333 -21.54 10.35 -8.82
C PHE A 333 -22.99 9.87 -8.71
N PHE A 334 -23.97 10.77 -8.61
CA PHE A 334 -25.38 10.38 -8.53
C PHE A 334 -25.89 9.81 -9.86
N ASP A 335 -25.46 10.32 -11.00
CA ASP A 335 -25.73 9.73 -12.33
C ASP A 335 -25.20 8.29 -12.40
N ALA A 336 -24.00 8.04 -11.90
CA ALA A 336 -23.44 6.68 -11.83
C ALA A 336 -24.26 5.78 -10.89
N VAL A 337 -24.73 6.27 -9.75
CA VAL A 337 -25.60 5.51 -8.81
C VAL A 337 -26.92 5.14 -9.49
N GLU A 338 -27.53 6.06 -10.22
CA GLU A 338 -28.76 5.81 -10.99
C GLU A 338 -28.52 4.69 -12.03
N LEU A 339 -27.47 4.81 -12.84
CA LEU A 339 -27.11 3.80 -13.83
C LEU A 339 -26.81 2.43 -13.20
N ILE A 340 -26.06 2.40 -12.10
CA ILE A 340 -25.75 1.17 -11.35
C ILE A 340 -27.05 0.49 -10.89
N SER A 341 -28.03 1.28 -10.44
CA SER A 341 -29.32 0.78 -10.00
C SER A 341 -30.19 0.32 -11.19
N GLU A 342 -30.27 1.10 -12.26
CA GLU A 342 -30.97 0.75 -13.51
C GLU A 342 -30.48 -0.57 -14.09
N LEU A 343 -29.16 -0.78 -14.12
CA LEU A 343 -28.51 -1.99 -14.62
C LEU A 343 -28.56 -3.16 -13.62
N ARG A 344 -29.22 -2.98 -12.47
CA ARG A 344 -29.49 -4.01 -11.46
C ARG A 344 -28.23 -4.66 -10.90
N PHE A 345 -27.26 -3.85 -10.54
CA PHE A 345 -26.23 -4.31 -9.63
C PHE A 345 -26.84 -4.58 -8.25
N ASN A 346 -26.37 -5.61 -7.56
CA ASN A 346 -26.96 -6.01 -6.29
C ASN A 346 -26.49 -5.11 -5.14
N THR A 347 -25.21 -4.75 -5.15
CA THR A 347 -24.59 -4.03 -4.03
C THR A 347 -23.78 -2.83 -4.55
N LEU A 348 -23.97 -1.69 -3.90
CA LEU A 348 -23.07 -0.54 -4.00
C LEU A 348 -22.33 -0.39 -2.67
N LYS A 349 -20.99 -0.43 -2.72
CA LYS A 349 -20.14 -0.18 -1.55
C LYS A 349 -19.58 1.23 -1.62
N LEU A 350 -19.67 1.97 -0.52
CA LEU A 350 -19.17 3.33 -0.39
C LEU A 350 -18.19 3.42 0.77
N TYR A 351 -17.04 4.06 0.53
CA TYR A 351 -16.05 4.31 1.57
C TYR A 351 -16.06 5.79 1.97
N PHE A 352 -15.95 6.02 3.29
CA PHE A 352 -15.83 7.33 3.91
C PHE A 352 -14.66 7.35 4.88
N ILE A 353 -14.12 8.55 5.11
CA ILE A 353 -13.14 8.84 6.14
C ILE A 353 -13.79 9.84 7.10
N LEU A 354 -13.75 9.57 8.39
CA LEU A 354 -14.24 10.43 9.47
C LEU A 354 -13.07 10.92 10.32
N GLY A 355 -13.24 12.04 10.99
CA GLY A 355 -12.21 12.65 11.83
C GLY A 355 -11.15 13.38 11.03
N LEU A 356 -11.51 13.90 9.86
CA LEU A 356 -10.63 14.78 9.08
C LEU A 356 -10.41 16.11 9.81
N PRO A 357 -9.23 16.73 9.69
CA PRO A 357 -9.00 18.05 10.28
C PRO A 357 -10.05 19.06 9.85
N GLY A 358 -10.71 19.72 10.82
CA GLY A 358 -11.75 20.72 10.57
C GLY A 358 -13.13 20.16 10.24
N GLU A 359 -13.36 18.86 10.37
CA GLU A 359 -14.68 18.24 10.20
C GLU A 359 -15.61 18.61 11.34
N ASP A 360 -16.77 19.20 11.04
CA ASP A 360 -17.72 19.77 12.00
C ASP A 360 -19.17 19.32 11.81
N ALA A 361 -20.09 19.97 12.53
CA ALA A 361 -21.52 19.66 12.50
C ALA A 361 -22.19 20.03 11.16
N ASP A 362 -21.72 21.09 10.49
CA ASP A 362 -22.28 21.54 9.21
C ASP A 362 -21.96 20.51 8.11
N ASP A 363 -20.80 19.86 8.17
CA ASP A 363 -20.45 18.76 7.29
C ASP A 363 -21.43 17.58 7.41
N PHE A 364 -21.89 17.29 8.64
CA PHE A 364 -22.92 16.25 8.87
C PHE A 364 -24.32 16.68 8.43
N ALA A 365 -24.65 17.97 8.47
CA ALA A 365 -25.89 18.46 7.88
C ALA A 365 -25.91 18.28 6.36
N GLU A 366 -24.77 18.53 5.69
CA GLU A 366 -24.62 18.24 4.25
C GLU A 366 -24.68 16.73 3.96
N LEU A 367 -24.13 15.89 4.84
CA LEU A 367 -24.22 14.43 4.70
C LEU A 367 -25.67 13.94 4.66
N ALA A 368 -26.56 14.52 5.47
CA ALA A 368 -27.99 14.17 5.43
C ALA A 368 -28.57 14.41 4.03
N SER A 369 -28.31 15.58 3.44
CA SER A 369 -28.74 15.92 2.09
C SER A 369 -28.12 15.00 1.02
N PHE A 370 -26.85 14.60 1.21
CA PHE A 370 -26.18 13.65 0.35
C PHE A 370 -26.85 12.26 0.39
N LEU A 371 -27.25 11.78 1.57
CA LEU A 371 -27.93 10.49 1.74
C LEU A 371 -29.34 10.50 1.11
N ASP A 372 -30.07 11.62 1.20
CA ASP A 372 -31.34 11.79 0.52
C ASP A 372 -31.20 11.71 -1.00
N ARG A 373 -30.24 12.42 -1.57
CA ARG A 373 -29.92 12.36 -3.01
C ARG A 373 -29.46 10.97 -3.44
N LEU A 374 -28.66 10.29 -2.62
CA LEU A 374 -28.21 8.92 -2.86
C LEU A 374 -29.38 7.95 -2.97
N GLU A 375 -30.34 8.05 -2.04
CA GLU A 375 -31.54 7.24 -2.04
C GLU A 375 -32.45 7.58 -3.22
N GLN A 376 -32.57 8.85 -3.57
CA GLN A 376 -33.34 9.32 -4.74
C GLN A 376 -32.72 8.72 -6.04
N ALA A 377 -31.42 8.86 -6.27
CA ALA A 377 -30.74 8.30 -7.44
C ALA A 377 -30.91 6.77 -7.52
N ARG A 378 -30.77 6.07 -6.39
CA ARG A 378 -31.05 4.64 -6.31
C ARG A 378 -32.48 4.30 -6.75
N LYS A 379 -33.48 5.01 -6.25
CA LYS A 379 -34.91 4.78 -6.56
C LYS A 379 -35.24 5.11 -8.02
N VAL A 380 -34.72 6.20 -8.56
CA VAL A 380 -34.89 6.56 -9.97
C VAL A 380 -34.38 5.43 -10.85
N GLY A 381 -33.17 4.94 -10.61
CA GLY A 381 -32.61 3.81 -11.37
C GLY A 381 -33.39 2.50 -11.19
N MET A 382 -34.05 2.25 -10.03
CA MET A 382 -34.92 1.07 -9.83
C MET A 382 -36.15 1.07 -10.74
N GLY A 383 -36.64 2.27 -11.09
CA GLY A 383 -37.80 2.48 -11.92
C GLY A 383 -39.09 1.83 -11.39
N LYS A 384 -40.14 1.75 -12.23
CA LYS A 384 -41.45 1.19 -11.86
C LYS A 384 -41.42 -0.26 -11.37
N LYS A 385 -40.41 -1.05 -11.76
CA LYS A 385 -40.29 -2.45 -11.36
C LYS A 385 -39.71 -2.63 -9.98
N ASN A 386 -39.24 -1.57 -9.35
CA ASN A 386 -38.59 -1.54 -8.04
C ASN A 386 -37.44 -2.59 -7.90
N LYS A 387 -36.65 -2.73 -8.97
CA LYS A 387 -35.51 -3.67 -9.06
C LYS A 387 -34.25 -2.90 -9.43
N GLY A 388 -33.25 -2.93 -8.54
CA GLY A 388 -31.97 -2.25 -8.75
C GLY A 388 -30.97 -2.63 -7.68
N VAL A 389 -30.29 -1.66 -7.08
CA VAL A 389 -29.36 -1.88 -5.97
C VAL A 389 -30.16 -2.21 -4.70
N ASP A 390 -30.04 -3.46 -4.23
CA ASP A 390 -30.72 -3.93 -3.02
C ASP A 390 -30.02 -3.44 -1.75
N LEU A 391 -28.70 -3.36 -1.78
CA LEU A 391 -27.86 -3.01 -0.64
C LEU A 391 -26.88 -1.88 -1.00
N ILE A 392 -26.93 -0.79 -0.25
CA ILE A 392 -25.85 0.19 -0.17
C ILE A 392 -25.09 -0.07 1.14
N SER A 393 -23.82 -0.43 1.05
CA SER A 393 -22.96 -0.70 2.20
C SER A 393 -21.96 0.44 2.36
N ILE A 394 -22.13 1.24 3.40
CA ILE A 394 -21.22 2.33 3.76
C ILE A 394 -20.23 1.82 4.82
N SER A 395 -18.94 2.02 4.55
CA SER A 395 -17.86 1.74 5.50
C SER A 395 -17.09 3.03 5.76
N ALA A 396 -16.94 3.39 7.04
CA ALA A 396 -16.18 4.56 7.46
C ALA A 396 -14.91 4.14 8.20
N SER A 397 -13.78 4.71 7.78
CA SER A 397 -12.48 4.59 8.45
C SER A 397 -12.18 5.86 9.22
N MET A 398 -11.40 5.78 10.29
CA MET A 398 -10.85 6.94 10.98
C MET A 398 -9.70 7.51 10.16
N PHE A 399 -9.59 8.83 10.08
CA PHE A 399 -8.45 9.48 9.47
C PHE A 399 -7.16 9.14 10.24
N VAL A 400 -6.14 8.71 9.50
CA VAL A 400 -4.79 8.44 10.01
C VAL A 400 -3.78 9.26 9.20
N PRO A 401 -3.07 10.20 9.83
CA PRO A 401 -2.04 10.98 9.14
C PRO A 401 -0.89 10.06 8.71
N LYS A 402 -0.51 10.15 7.44
CA LYS A 402 0.55 9.32 6.86
C LYS A 402 1.79 10.15 6.52
N PRO A 403 3.00 9.63 6.75
CA PRO A 403 4.23 10.22 6.28
C PRO A 403 4.17 10.57 4.79
N TRP A 404 4.87 11.60 4.40
CA TRP A 404 4.96 12.04 3.00
C TRP A 404 3.64 12.48 2.36
N THR A 405 2.60 12.72 3.16
CA THR A 405 1.36 13.33 2.70
C THR A 405 1.24 14.78 3.19
N PRO A 406 0.48 15.64 2.51
CA PRO A 406 0.15 16.96 3.04
C PRO A 406 -0.46 16.96 4.44
N LEU A 407 -1.17 15.90 4.81
CA LEU A 407 -1.80 15.78 6.12
C LEU A 407 -0.89 15.11 7.18
N GLN A 408 0.40 14.95 6.93
CA GLN A 408 1.35 14.37 7.90
C GLN A 408 1.50 15.20 9.19
N TRP A 409 1.19 16.49 9.15
CA TRP A 409 1.22 17.39 10.32
C TRP A 409 -0.08 17.39 11.13
N ALA A 410 -1.17 16.84 10.57
CA ALA A 410 -2.49 16.88 11.17
C ALA A 410 -2.58 16.06 12.46
N PRO A 411 -3.35 16.51 13.48
CA PRO A 411 -3.73 15.67 14.59
C PRO A 411 -4.72 14.58 14.15
N MET A 412 -4.79 13.50 14.91
CA MET A 412 -5.93 12.58 14.85
C MET A 412 -7.04 13.07 15.78
N GLU A 413 -8.25 12.71 15.43
CA GLU A 413 -9.39 12.95 16.30
C GLU A 413 -9.37 12.05 17.55
N SER A 414 -9.97 12.51 18.64
CA SER A 414 -10.12 11.68 19.84
C SER A 414 -11.03 10.47 19.59
N GLN A 415 -10.85 9.42 20.37
CA GLN A 415 -11.69 8.22 20.27
C GLN A 415 -13.17 8.54 20.54
N GLU A 416 -13.44 9.41 21.51
CA GLU A 416 -14.76 9.81 21.95
C GLU A 416 -15.51 10.53 20.82
N MET A 417 -14.89 11.54 20.22
CA MET A 417 -15.45 12.30 19.10
C MET A 417 -15.71 11.42 17.87
N PHE A 418 -14.77 10.54 17.54
CA PHE A 418 -14.95 9.60 16.44
C PHE A 418 -16.16 8.67 16.67
N LEU A 419 -16.32 8.15 17.89
CA LEU A 419 -17.47 7.31 18.25
C LEU A 419 -18.78 8.08 18.20
N GLU A 420 -18.79 9.34 18.60
CA GLU A 420 -19.97 10.22 18.51
C GLU A 420 -20.37 10.44 17.04
N LYS A 421 -19.44 10.86 16.19
CA LYS A 421 -19.64 11.02 14.75
C LYS A 421 -20.15 9.73 14.10
N THR A 422 -19.57 8.60 14.49
CA THR A 422 -20.01 7.27 14.02
C THR A 422 -21.45 6.97 14.41
N LYS A 423 -21.89 7.31 15.64
CA LYS A 423 -23.28 7.16 16.08
C LYS A 423 -24.23 8.05 15.28
N ILE A 424 -23.85 9.30 15.03
CA ILE A 424 -24.63 10.25 14.21
C ILE A 424 -24.81 9.68 12.81
N PHE A 425 -23.73 9.29 12.14
CA PHE A 425 -23.79 8.73 10.78
C PHE A 425 -24.65 7.47 10.72
N LYS A 426 -24.46 6.55 11.68
CA LYS A 426 -25.24 5.32 11.78
C LYS A 426 -26.74 5.61 11.93
N LYS A 427 -27.10 6.60 12.77
CA LYS A 427 -28.50 7.04 12.96
C LYS A 427 -29.08 7.58 11.65
N MET A 428 -28.35 8.42 10.92
CA MET A 428 -28.77 8.92 9.61
C MET A 428 -29.03 7.77 8.63
N CYS A 429 -28.11 6.82 8.53
CA CYS A 429 -28.26 5.66 7.63
C CYS A 429 -29.47 4.79 7.98
N SER A 430 -29.86 4.68 9.25
CA SER A 430 -30.97 3.85 9.69
C SER A 430 -32.33 4.28 9.17
N GLY A 431 -32.46 5.52 8.69
CA GLY A 431 -33.66 6.04 8.05
C GLY A 431 -33.93 5.49 6.64
N TYR A 432 -32.97 4.78 6.03
CA TYR A 432 -33.07 4.32 4.65
C TYR A 432 -33.07 2.80 4.56
N LYS A 433 -34.09 2.23 3.91
CA LYS A 433 -34.18 0.77 3.71
C LYS A 433 -33.07 0.29 2.77
N GLY A 434 -32.32 -0.73 3.20
CA GLY A 434 -31.24 -1.32 2.38
C GLY A 434 -29.92 -0.55 2.43
N LEU A 435 -29.81 0.45 3.31
CA LEU A 435 -28.57 1.14 3.61
C LEU A 435 -27.98 0.55 4.91
N LYS A 436 -26.74 0.08 4.86
CA LYS A 436 -26.02 -0.44 6.01
C LYS A 436 -24.76 0.38 6.25
N PHE A 437 -24.50 0.70 7.50
CA PHE A 437 -23.31 1.43 7.94
C PHE A 437 -22.45 0.58 8.86
N SER A 438 -21.15 0.64 8.64
CA SER A 438 -20.13 0.09 9.52
C SER A 438 -18.97 1.07 9.67
N ALA A 439 -18.32 1.06 10.83
CA ALA A 439 -17.11 1.83 11.05
C ALA A 439 -16.05 0.93 11.70
N GLU A 440 -14.80 1.27 11.50
CA GLU A 440 -13.69 0.60 12.17
C GLU A 440 -13.65 0.94 13.68
N LYS A 441 -12.86 0.17 14.43
CA LYS A 441 -12.65 0.44 15.86
C LYS A 441 -11.58 1.51 16.00
N PRO A 442 -11.84 2.61 16.72
CA PRO A 442 -10.91 3.75 16.79
C PRO A 442 -9.55 3.40 17.41
N PHE A 443 -9.50 2.48 18.37
CA PHE A 443 -8.25 2.05 18.97
C PHE A 443 -7.25 1.51 17.94
N GLY A 444 -7.70 0.71 16.97
CA GLY A 444 -6.82 0.19 15.90
C GLY A 444 -6.27 1.30 15.02
N ALA A 445 -7.11 2.27 14.64
CA ALA A 445 -6.69 3.41 13.83
C ALA A 445 -5.71 4.33 14.59
N ARG A 446 -5.95 4.59 15.87
CA ARG A 446 -5.04 5.40 16.71
C ARG A 446 -3.68 4.70 16.91
N LEU A 447 -3.69 3.38 17.12
CA LEU A 447 -2.47 2.58 17.15
C LEU A 447 -1.73 2.65 15.81
N GLN A 448 -2.44 2.55 14.70
CA GLN A 448 -1.84 2.73 13.38
C GLN A 448 -1.23 4.12 13.22
N GLY A 449 -1.88 5.17 13.74
CA GLY A 449 -1.36 6.53 13.77
C GLY A 449 -0.04 6.64 14.53
N LEU A 450 0.04 6.02 15.71
CA LEU A 450 1.27 5.93 16.49
C LEU A 450 2.40 5.24 15.69
N LEU A 451 2.12 4.06 15.13
CA LEU A 451 3.12 3.31 14.36
C LEU A 451 3.52 4.03 13.06
N SER A 452 2.59 4.76 12.45
CA SER A 452 2.83 5.51 11.22
C SER A 452 3.72 6.75 11.43
N ARG A 453 3.67 7.38 12.61
CA ARG A 453 4.38 8.63 12.95
C ARG A 453 5.47 8.45 14.00
N GLY A 454 5.61 7.25 14.54
CA GLY A 454 6.56 6.91 15.60
C GLY A 454 8.01 7.01 15.15
N ASP A 455 8.87 7.21 16.11
CA ASP A 455 10.31 7.11 16.01
C ASP A 455 10.81 5.76 16.57
N GLU A 456 12.13 5.62 16.71
CA GLU A 456 12.77 4.42 17.25
C GLU A 456 12.36 4.08 18.70
N LYS A 457 11.84 5.04 19.48
CA LYS A 457 11.33 4.79 20.83
C LYS A 457 10.07 3.92 20.84
N VAL A 458 9.33 3.91 19.74
CA VAL A 458 8.15 3.04 19.59
C VAL A 458 8.55 1.57 19.44
N HIS A 459 9.83 1.27 19.15
CA HIS A 459 10.33 -0.10 19.12
C HIS A 459 10.14 -0.81 20.48
N ASP A 460 10.38 -0.13 21.59
CA ASP A 460 10.20 -0.72 22.91
C ASP A 460 8.73 -1.11 23.16
N LEU A 461 7.79 -0.32 22.64
CA LEU A 461 6.36 -0.69 22.67
C LEU A 461 6.07 -1.97 21.87
N LEU A 462 6.72 -2.16 20.70
CA LEU A 462 6.58 -3.39 19.91
C LEU A 462 7.09 -4.60 20.69
N VAL A 463 8.25 -4.47 21.32
CA VAL A 463 8.84 -5.54 22.16
C VAL A 463 7.91 -5.85 23.34
N LEU A 464 7.45 -4.84 24.07
CA LEU A 464 6.49 -4.99 25.17
C LEU A 464 5.18 -5.65 24.70
N ALA A 465 4.69 -5.32 23.51
CA ALA A 465 3.49 -5.96 22.99
C ALA A 465 3.72 -7.45 22.72
N ALA A 466 4.85 -7.82 22.13
CA ALA A 466 5.23 -9.21 21.87
C ALA A 466 5.42 -10.01 23.19
N GLU A 467 5.91 -9.37 24.23
CA GLU A 467 6.09 -9.97 25.58
C GLU A 467 4.79 -10.13 26.36
N ASN A 468 3.78 -9.35 26.01
CA ASN A 468 2.47 -9.37 26.67
C ASN A 468 1.39 -10.00 25.78
N ASP A 469 1.67 -11.15 25.16
CA ASP A 469 0.73 -11.92 24.32
C ASP A 469 0.08 -11.10 23.19
N ASN A 470 0.84 -10.17 22.61
CA ASN A 470 0.36 -9.21 21.60
C ASN A 470 -0.72 -8.25 22.10
N SER A 471 -0.79 -8.04 23.42
CA SER A 471 -1.73 -7.11 24.05
C SER A 471 -1.22 -5.67 23.99
N TRP A 472 -1.59 -4.94 22.97
CA TRP A 472 -1.26 -3.52 22.84
C TRP A 472 -1.70 -2.68 24.04
N ARG A 473 -2.85 -3.02 24.65
CA ARG A 473 -3.34 -2.30 25.85
C ARG A 473 -2.44 -2.48 27.05
N ASN A 474 -1.89 -3.68 27.26
CA ASN A 474 -0.95 -3.94 28.33
C ASN A 474 0.40 -3.30 28.04
N ALA A 475 0.88 -3.43 26.79
CA ALA A 475 2.13 -2.80 26.36
C ALA A 475 2.11 -1.28 26.53
N LEU A 476 1.03 -0.60 26.11
CA LEU A 476 0.87 0.86 26.29
C LEU A 476 0.89 1.30 27.77
N LYS A 477 0.44 0.46 28.70
CA LYS A 477 0.52 0.78 30.14
C LYS A 477 1.94 0.68 30.69
N LEU A 478 2.76 -0.18 30.11
CA LEU A 478 4.14 -0.44 30.53
C LEU A 478 5.16 0.44 29.81
N TRP A 479 4.78 0.92 28.61
CA TRP A 479 5.65 1.74 27.79
C TRP A 479 5.83 3.14 28.41
N PRO A 480 7.07 3.64 28.56
CA PRO A 480 7.32 4.97 29.16
C PRO A 480 6.95 6.13 28.25
N GLY A 481 6.65 5.88 26.97
CA GLY A 481 6.18 6.88 26.01
C GLY A 481 4.67 7.13 26.14
N ASN A 482 4.20 8.14 25.43
CA ASN A 482 2.78 8.49 25.38
C ASN A 482 2.31 8.55 23.93
N MET A 483 1.26 7.80 23.61
CA MET A 483 0.71 7.73 22.24
C MET A 483 0.19 9.10 21.78
N GLU A 484 -0.43 9.86 22.69
CA GLU A 484 -1.02 11.17 22.42
C GLU A 484 0.01 12.19 21.92
N ASP A 485 1.27 12.09 22.34
CA ASP A 485 2.36 12.96 21.86
C ASP A 485 2.65 12.80 20.36
N TYR A 486 2.35 11.64 19.80
CA TYR A 486 2.54 11.33 18.39
C TYR A 486 1.32 11.65 17.53
N ILE A 487 0.09 11.57 18.09
CA ILE A 487 -1.11 11.57 17.25
C ILE A 487 -2.13 12.67 17.55
N ASP A 488 -2.20 13.21 18.78
CA ASP A 488 -3.28 14.13 19.18
C ASP A 488 -2.96 15.61 18.96
N ARG A 489 -1.75 15.94 18.56
CA ARG A 489 -1.35 17.33 18.29
C ARG A 489 -1.08 17.58 16.83
N GLU A 490 -1.33 18.82 16.39
CA GLU A 490 -0.81 19.34 15.15
C GLU A 490 0.69 19.60 15.30
N PHE A 491 1.48 19.12 14.33
CA PHE A 491 2.90 19.41 14.29
C PHE A 491 3.18 20.71 13.55
N SER A 492 4.21 21.45 13.98
CA SER A 492 4.71 22.60 13.24
C SER A 492 5.17 22.17 11.84
N LEU A 493 4.94 23.02 10.85
CA LEU A 493 5.43 22.80 9.49
C LEU A 493 6.97 22.71 9.40
N ASP A 494 7.68 23.23 10.39
CA ASP A 494 9.13 23.17 10.47
C ASP A 494 9.64 21.95 11.27
N THR A 495 8.75 21.07 11.71
CA THR A 495 9.12 19.81 12.37
C THR A 495 9.96 18.96 11.44
N ASP A 496 11.14 18.54 11.91
CA ASP A 496 11.92 17.50 11.27
C ASP A 496 11.41 16.14 11.75
N PHE A 497 10.87 15.38 10.80
CA PHE A 497 10.40 14.04 11.08
C PHE A 497 11.51 13.01 10.88
N VAL A 498 11.46 11.90 11.60
CA VAL A 498 12.45 10.83 11.49
C VAL A 498 12.57 10.27 10.08
N TRP A 499 11.48 10.27 9.31
CA TRP A 499 11.48 9.81 7.91
C TRP A 499 12.05 10.81 6.91
N ASP A 500 12.38 12.05 7.29
CA ASP A 500 12.95 13.07 6.38
C ASP A 500 14.37 12.69 5.86
N VAL A 501 14.98 11.67 6.43
CA VAL A 501 16.22 11.07 5.89
C VAL A 501 15.97 10.23 4.62
N ILE A 502 14.72 9.88 4.33
CA ILE A 502 14.32 9.15 3.14
C ILE A 502 13.90 10.15 2.06
N ASP A 503 14.64 10.25 0.98
CA ASP A 503 14.27 11.11 -0.15
C ASP A 503 13.36 10.34 -1.11
N ILE A 504 12.06 10.63 -1.08
CA ILE A 504 11.07 10.05 -2.01
C ILE A 504 10.89 10.87 -3.28
N GLY A 505 11.63 11.96 -3.45
CA GLY A 505 11.53 12.86 -4.60
C GLY A 505 10.42 13.90 -4.51
N ILE A 506 9.83 14.10 -3.33
CA ILE A 506 8.81 15.14 -3.09
C ILE A 506 9.41 16.24 -2.22
N ASP A 507 9.36 17.49 -2.69
CA ASP A 507 9.82 18.64 -1.91
C ASP A 507 8.92 18.85 -0.68
N LYS A 508 9.51 19.07 0.50
CA LYS A 508 8.78 19.36 1.74
C LYS A 508 7.93 20.63 1.62
N ASP A 509 8.44 21.63 0.90
CA ASP A 509 7.70 22.88 0.63
C ASP A 509 6.44 22.64 -0.23
N TYR A 510 6.47 21.69 -1.14
CA TYR A 510 5.27 21.30 -1.87
C TYR A 510 4.21 20.74 -0.91
N LEU A 511 4.60 19.87 0.04
CA LEU A 511 3.68 19.31 1.04
C LEU A 511 3.14 20.41 1.97
N LYS A 512 3.97 21.37 2.43
CA LYS A 512 3.56 22.55 3.22
C LYS A 512 2.54 23.42 2.46
N ASN A 513 2.76 23.65 1.18
CA ASN A 513 1.82 24.39 0.34
C ASN A 513 0.48 23.65 0.20
N GLU A 514 0.52 22.32 0.04
CA GLU A 514 -0.69 21.50 -0.04
C GLU A 514 -1.45 21.42 1.31
N TRP A 515 -0.75 21.46 2.45
CA TRP A 515 -1.35 21.64 3.78
C TRP A 515 -2.10 22.97 3.89
N THR A 516 -1.46 24.07 3.47
CA THR A 516 -2.11 25.38 3.44
C THR A 516 -3.34 25.39 2.52
N ARG A 517 -3.28 24.72 1.38
CA ARG A 517 -4.41 24.58 0.44
C ARG A 517 -5.53 23.73 1.01
N TYR A 518 -5.22 22.74 1.87
CA TYR A 518 -6.21 21.96 2.59
C TYR A 518 -7.13 22.86 3.43
N HIS A 519 -6.56 23.68 4.29
CA HIS A 519 -7.31 24.59 5.17
C HIS A 519 -8.14 25.64 4.40
N LYS A 520 -7.78 25.93 3.17
CA LYS A 520 -8.52 26.87 2.29
C LYS A 520 -9.45 26.14 1.32
N ALA A 521 -9.58 24.82 1.40
CA ALA A 521 -10.30 23.98 0.44
C ALA A 521 -9.96 24.28 -1.03
N LEU A 522 -8.72 24.73 -1.32
CA LEU A 522 -8.29 25.09 -2.67
C LEU A 522 -7.85 23.85 -3.45
N PRO A 523 -8.38 23.63 -4.67
CA PRO A 523 -8.02 22.46 -5.47
C PRO A 523 -6.59 22.57 -6.01
N THR A 524 -5.93 21.42 -6.13
CA THR A 524 -4.65 21.27 -6.84
C THR A 524 -4.91 20.44 -8.09
N ARG A 525 -4.37 20.88 -9.22
CA ARG A 525 -4.53 20.17 -10.49
C ARG A 525 -3.89 18.78 -10.42
N ILE A 526 -4.46 17.83 -11.12
CA ILE A 526 -3.88 16.49 -11.32
C ILE A 526 -2.49 16.58 -11.97
N CYS A 527 -1.67 15.55 -11.82
CA CYS A 527 -0.41 15.46 -12.52
C CYS A 527 -0.65 15.62 -14.03
N PRO A 528 0.10 16.50 -14.70
CA PRO A 528 -0.05 16.68 -16.14
C PRO A 528 0.45 15.44 -16.89
N ASP A 529 -0.09 15.25 -18.08
CA ASP A 529 0.39 14.23 -19.01
C ASP A 529 1.67 14.72 -19.71
N GLN A 530 2.73 14.89 -18.93
CA GLN A 530 4.06 15.29 -19.39
C GLN A 530 5.15 14.64 -18.52
N PRO A 531 6.36 14.44 -19.08
CA PRO A 531 7.47 13.87 -18.32
C PRO A 531 7.81 14.68 -17.07
N CYS A 532 8.07 14.02 -15.95
CA CYS A 532 8.37 14.68 -14.67
C CYS A 532 9.59 15.61 -14.75
N HIS A 533 10.61 15.31 -15.57
CA HIS A 533 11.79 16.17 -15.73
C HIS A 533 11.48 17.56 -16.34
N LYS A 534 10.28 17.74 -16.89
CA LYS A 534 9.77 19.02 -17.42
C LYS A 534 8.75 19.69 -16.49
N CYS A 535 8.35 19.02 -15.40
CA CYS A 535 7.34 19.49 -14.47
C CYS A 535 7.96 20.02 -13.19
N THR A 536 7.72 21.28 -12.81
CA THR A 536 8.33 21.95 -11.65
C THR A 536 7.45 21.97 -10.41
N ARG A 537 6.46 21.06 -10.30
CA ARG A 537 5.43 21.18 -9.25
C ARG A 537 5.83 20.62 -7.89
N CYS A 538 6.25 19.34 -7.84
CA CYS A 538 6.38 18.60 -6.59
C CYS A 538 7.81 18.22 -6.20
N GLY A 539 8.81 18.62 -7.00
CA GLY A 539 10.22 18.25 -6.79
C GLY A 539 10.69 17.05 -7.62
N MET A 540 9.76 16.25 -8.13
CA MET A 540 10.11 15.04 -8.87
C MET A 540 11.00 15.27 -10.11
N GLU A 541 10.98 16.49 -10.69
CA GLU A 541 11.87 16.79 -11.81
C GLU A 541 13.36 16.77 -11.41
N LYS A 542 13.69 17.26 -10.22
CA LYS A 542 15.06 17.24 -9.69
C LYS A 542 15.49 15.80 -9.44
N PHE A 543 14.59 15.02 -8.85
CA PHE A 543 14.79 13.62 -8.58
C PHE A 543 15.07 12.83 -9.86
N MET A 544 14.27 12.99 -10.91
CA MET A 544 14.43 12.27 -12.18
C MET A 544 15.64 12.71 -13.00
N ARG A 545 16.09 13.96 -12.89
CA ARG A 545 17.30 14.46 -13.59
C ARG A 545 18.58 13.83 -13.07
N ILE A 546 18.66 13.54 -11.79
CA ILE A 546 19.83 12.89 -11.19
C ILE A 546 19.95 11.46 -11.66
N ASP A 547 18.83 10.70 -11.75
CA ASP A 547 18.82 9.32 -12.27
C ASP A 547 19.35 9.23 -13.70
N ASN A 548 18.93 10.14 -14.57
CA ASN A 548 19.39 10.16 -15.95
C ASN A 548 20.90 10.40 -16.10
N ARG A 549 21.53 11.13 -15.16
CA ARG A 549 23.00 11.35 -15.16
C ARG A 549 23.76 10.10 -14.70
N GLN A 550 23.23 9.37 -13.74
CA GLN A 550 23.86 8.12 -13.25
C GLN A 550 23.79 6.99 -14.29
N HIS A 551 22.70 6.93 -15.07
CA HIS A 551 22.56 5.94 -16.15
C HIS A 551 23.30 6.33 -17.45
N GLY A 552 23.54 7.61 -17.69
CA GLY A 552 24.33 8.09 -18.84
C GLY A 552 25.84 7.86 -18.71
N GLN A 553 26.33 7.68 -17.49
CA GLN A 553 27.77 7.37 -17.25
C GLN A 553 28.10 5.88 -17.30
N ALA A 554 27.09 4.99 -17.28
CA ALA A 554 27.28 3.55 -17.40
C ALA A 554 27.19 3.03 -18.85
N ALA A 555 26.93 3.89 -19.82
CA ALA A 555 26.79 3.59 -21.26
C ALA A 555 27.88 4.25 -22.15
N GLY A 556 28.96 4.74 -21.55
CA GLY A 556 30.11 5.33 -22.23
C GLY A 556 31.35 4.44 -22.17
#